data_33a661b16c0c71565aec9aa46c0c7100
#
_entry.id   33a661b16c0c71565aec9aa46c0c7100
#
_cell.length_a   1.000
_cell.length_b   1.000
_cell.length_c   1.000
_cell.angle_alpha   90.00
_cell.angle_beta   90.00
_cell.angle_gamma   90.00
#
_symmetry.space_group_name_H-M   'P 1'
#
loop_
_entity.id
_entity.type
_entity.pdbx_description
1 polymer ?
#
loop_
_entity_poly.entity_id
_entity_poly.type
_entity_poly.pdbx_seq_one_letter_code
_entity_poly.pdbx_strand_id
1 'polypeptide(L)'
;LDEDNDCRMKDVIPVFEKEVFLERLKRIASIIEMPYNEVVQKFIDRYSGRLRHSVSYMLGASNFYMPIFEEALETYGLPLELKYLPVIESALNPTAVSRVGATGLWQFMLATGKRYGLEVNTLVDERRDPIKASYAAANYLSDLYKVFGDWNLVIAAYNCGPDQINKAIHRSKGSKD
;
A
#
# COMPACT_ATOMS: atom_id res chain seq x y z
N LEU A 1 -2.96 29.52 -24.44
CA LEU A 1 -1.89 28.53 -24.35
C LEU A 1 -0.89 29.09 -23.34
N ASP A 2 -0.98 28.62 -22.09
CA ASP A 2 -0.08 29.03 -21.01
C ASP A 2 1.32 28.53 -21.32
N GLU A 3 2.24 29.47 -21.55
CA GLU A 3 3.67 29.23 -21.77
C GLU A 3 4.40 28.74 -20.51
N ASP A 4 3.71 28.64 -19.37
CA ASP A 4 4.29 28.25 -18.07
C ASP A 4 4.36 26.73 -17.82
N ASN A 5 3.96 25.90 -18.78
CA ASN A 5 4.06 24.45 -18.67
C ASN A 5 5.38 23.96 -19.26
N ASP A 6 6.49 24.55 -18.81
CA ASP A 6 7.82 24.19 -19.29
C ASP A 6 8.28 22.85 -18.68
N CYS A 7 8.12 21.78 -19.45
CA CYS A 7 8.64 20.44 -19.13
C CYS A 7 10.18 20.38 -18.93
N ARG A 8 10.88 21.50 -19.04
CA ARG A 8 12.34 21.59 -18.85
C ARG A 8 12.78 21.60 -17.38
N MET A 9 11.84 21.75 -16.42
CA MET A 9 12.13 21.64 -14.98
C MET A 9 12.24 20.20 -14.45
N LYS A 10 12.51 19.21 -15.30
CA LYS A 10 12.55 17.79 -14.94
C LYS A 10 13.61 17.41 -13.90
N ASP A 11 14.66 18.23 -13.77
CA ASP A 11 15.82 17.89 -12.93
C ASP A 11 15.85 18.66 -11.59
N VAL A 12 14.89 19.54 -11.37
CA VAL A 12 14.79 20.25 -10.09
C VAL A 12 14.01 19.39 -9.08
N ILE A 13 14.70 18.89 -8.07
CA ILE A 13 14.07 18.22 -6.94
C ILE A 13 13.60 19.33 -5.98
N PRO A 14 12.28 19.55 -5.82
CA PRO A 14 11.79 20.56 -4.88
C PRO A 14 12.13 20.12 -3.47
N VAL A 15 12.85 20.97 -2.74
CA VAL A 15 13.09 20.80 -1.31
C VAL A 15 12.02 21.60 -0.55
N PHE A 16 11.23 20.91 0.25
CA PHE A 16 10.20 21.55 1.08
C PHE A 16 10.61 21.50 2.54
N GLU A 17 10.33 22.59 3.26
CA GLU A 17 10.48 22.65 4.71
C GLU A 17 9.53 21.65 5.38
N LYS A 18 9.94 21.14 6.54
CA LYS A 18 9.18 20.16 7.34
C LYS A 18 7.74 20.61 7.61
N GLU A 19 7.56 21.88 7.86
CA GLU A 19 6.30 22.54 8.17
C GLU A 19 5.28 22.38 7.02
N VAL A 20 5.75 22.43 5.78
CA VAL A 20 4.93 22.23 4.58
C VAL A 20 4.34 20.81 4.54
N PHE A 21 5.15 19.79 4.88
CA PHE A 21 4.68 18.41 4.93
C PHE A 21 3.67 18.20 6.05
N LEU A 22 3.93 18.76 7.24
CA LEU A 22 3.02 18.68 8.38
C LEU A 22 1.67 19.34 8.07
N GLU A 23 1.69 20.51 7.41
CA GLU A 23 0.46 21.20 7.02
C GLU A 23 -0.33 20.41 5.98
N ARG A 24 0.35 19.83 4.98
CA ARG A 24 -0.29 18.99 3.97
C ARG A 24 -0.91 17.74 4.57
N LEU A 25 -0.20 17.04 5.46
CA LEU A 25 -0.72 15.86 6.15
C LEU A 25 -1.96 16.15 6.98
N LYS A 26 -1.99 17.30 7.69
CA LYS A 26 -3.17 17.72 8.46
C LYS A 26 -4.41 18.00 7.60
N ARG A 27 -4.23 18.33 6.31
CA ARG A 27 -5.33 18.58 5.37
C ARG A 27 -5.91 17.30 4.76
N ILE A 28 -5.21 16.17 4.88
CA ILE A 28 -5.69 14.88 4.37
C ILE A 28 -6.70 14.35 5.38
N ALA A 29 -7.97 14.26 4.97
CA ALA A 29 -8.97 13.54 5.74
C ALA A 29 -8.65 12.04 5.68
N SER A 30 -8.21 11.47 6.79
CA SER A 30 -7.75 10.09 6.87
C SER A 30 -8.35 9.40 8.09
N ILE A 31 -8.81 8.17 7.92
CA ILE A 31 -9.25 7.28 9.00
C ILE A 31 -8.03 6.68 9.70
N ILE A 32 -6.97 6.41 8.94
CA ILE A 32 -5.73 5.85 9.46
C ILE A 32 -4.84 7.01 9.91
N GLU A 33 -4.36 6.99 11.14
CA GLU A 33 -3.45 7.99 11.64
C GLU A 33 -2.13 7.95 10.86
N MET A 34 -1.70 9.12 10.35
CA MET A 34 -0.47 9.26 9.57
C MET A 34 0.54 10.14 10.34
N PRO A 35 1.32 9.56 11.26
CA PRO A 35 2.30 10.31 12.02
C PRO A 35 3.46 10.74 11.11
N TYR A 36 3.95 11.96 11.32
CA TYR A 36 5.17 12.45 10.70
C TYR A 36 6.35 12.30 11.65
N ASN A 37 7.40 11.62 11.18
CA ASN A 37 8.65 11.44 11.91
C ASN A 37 9.85 11.40 10.94
N GLU A 38 11.07 11.26 11.46
CA GLU A 38 12.29 11.21 10.66
C GLU A 38 12.32 10.05 9.66
N VAL A 39 11.66 8.92 9.97
CA VAL A 39 11.58 7.77 9.07
C VAL A 39 10.70 8.13 7.87
N VAL A 40 9.53 8.73 8.12
CA VAL A 40 8.64 9.22 7.07
C VAL A 40 9.35 10.24 6.19
N GLN A 41 10.10 11.19 6.77
CA GLN A 41 10.87 12.16 6.00
C GLN A 41 11.88 11.48 5.05
N LYS A 42 12.63 10.48 5.53
CA LYS A 42 13.56 9.72 4.68
C LYS A 42 12.88 9.03 3.50
N PHE A 43 11.65 8.54 3.68
CA PHE A 43 10.88 7.99 2.57
C PHE A 43 10.41 9.08 1.60
N ILE A 44 9.93 10.22 2.10
CA ILE A 44 9.56 11.36 1.26
C ILE A 44 10.76 11.78 0.39
N ASP A 45 11.93 11.98 0.98
CA ASP A 45 13.16 12.36 0.27
C ASP A 45 13.58 11.31 -0.77
N ARG A 46 13.40 10.04 -0.42
CA ARG A 46 13.72 8.93 -1.33
C ARG A 46 12.79 8.89 -2.55
N TYR A 47 11.48 9.07 -2.34
CA TYR A 47 10.49 9.04 -3.43
C TYR A 47 10.51 10.32 -4.26
N SER A 48 10.69 11.50 -3.66
CA SER A 48 10.81 12.77 -4.38
C SER A 48 12.16 12.92 -5.11
N GLY A 49 13.20 12.24 -4.63
CA GLY A 49 14.55 12.25 -5.19
C GLY A 49 14.85 11.03 -6.05
N ARG A 50 15.62 10.09 -5.50
CA ARG A 50 16.19 8.94 -6.23
C ARG A 50 15.15 8.06 -6.93
N LEU A 51 13.95 7.91 -6.37
CA LEU A 51 12.88 7.09 -6.93
C LEU A 51 11.86 7.89 -7.76
N ARG A 52 12.14 9.16 -8.08
CA ARG A 52 11.21 10.03 -8.81
C ARG A 52 10.73 9.43 -10.13
N HIS A 53 11.61 8.74 -10.86
CA HIS A 53 11.22 8.06 -12.09
C HIS A 53 10.20 6.94 -11.84
N SER A 54 10.40 6.14 -10.79
CA SER A 54 9.44 5.13 -10.37
C SER A 54 8.11 5.75 -9.93
N VAL A 55 8.15 6.90 -9.26
CA VAL A 55 6.94 7.66 -8.87
C VAL A 55 6.15 8.10 -10.10
N SER A 56 6.81 8.58 -11.14
CA SER A 56 6.15 8.95 -12.40
C SER A 56 5.38 7.77 -13.02
N TYR A 57 6.00 6.59 -13.05
CA TYR A 57 5.33 5.36 -13.49
C TYR A 57 4.12 5.02 -12.59
N MET A 58 4.30 5.05 -11.26
CA MET A 58 3.24 4.75 -10.30
C MET A 58 2.07 5.72 -10.41
N LEU A 59 2.33 7.02 -10.63
CA LEU A 59 1.28 8.02 -10.85
C LEU A 59 0.49 7.73 -12.13
N GLY A 60 1.15 7.35 -13.22
CA GLY A 60 0.47 6.92 -14.45
C GLY A 60 -0.38 5.67 -14.25
N ALA A 61 0.18 4.64 -13.62
CA ALA A 61 -0.51 3.38 -13.33
C ALA A 61 -1.67 3.55 -12.33
N SER A 62 -1.57 4.50 -11.41
CA SER A 62 -2.60 4.79 -10.40
C SER A 62 -3.94 5.18 -11.02
N ASN A 63 -3.94 5.89 -12.14
CA ASN A 63 -5.17 6.26 -12.84
C ASN A 63 -6.01 5.04 -13.27
N PHE A 64 -5.34 3.92 -13.53
CA PHE A 64 -6.01 2.68 -13.90
C PHE A 64 -6.37 1.81 -12.67
N TYR A 65 -5.43 1.66 -11.71
CA TYR A 65 -5.61 0.71 -10.62
C TYR A 65 -6.38 1.27 -9.41
N MET A 66 -6.27 2.57 -9.10
CA MET A 66 -6.90 3.13 -7.90
C MET A 66 -8.42 2.96 -7.88
N PRO A 67 -9.16 3.16 -8.99
CA PRO A 67 -10.61 2.90 -8.98
C PRO A 67 -10.98 1.46 -8.64
N ILE A 68 -10.19 0.48 -9.10
CA ILE A 68 -10.41 -0.95 -8.80
C ILE A 68 -10.19 -1.22 -7.31
N PHE A 69 -9.14 -0.63 -6.73
CA PHE A 69 -8.85 -0.79 -5.31
C PHE A 69 -9.92 -0.14 -4.43
N GLU A 70 -10.35 1.07 -4.80
CA GLU A 70 -11.40 1.81 -4.10
C GLU A 70 -12.71 1.02 -4.08
N GLU A 71 -13.16 0.51 -5.22
CA GLU A 71 -14.37 -0.30 -5.33
C GLU A 71 -14.31 -1.54 -4.43
N ALA A 72 -13.18 -2.25 -4.44
CA ALA A 72 -13.00 -3.42 -3.59
C ALA A 72 -13.00 -3.06 -2.09
N LEU A 73 -12.32 -1.98 -1.70
CA LEU A 73 -12.27 -1.52 -0.32
C LEU A 73 -13.64 -1.04 0.17
N GLU A 74 -14.36 -0.26 -0.64
CA GLU A 74 -15.71 0.21 -0.33
C GLU A 74 -16.69 -0.95 -0.15
N THR A 75 -16.60 -1.99 -0.97
CA THR A 75 -17.43 -3.20 -0.86
C THR A 75 -17.32 -3.85 0.52
N TYR A 76 -16.14 -3.78 1.16
CA TYR A 76 -15.90 -4.30 2.50
C TYR A 76 -15.98 -3.23 3.60
N GLY A 77 -16.32 -1.98 3.27
CA GLY A 77 -16.41 -0.87 4.23
C GLY A 77 -15.08 -0.50 4.87
N LEU A 78 -13.99 -0.60 4.12
CA LEU A 78 -12.62 -0.39 4.61
C LEU A 78 -12.12 1.03 4.29
N PRO A 79 -11.16 1.57 5.08
CA PRO A 79 -10.52 2.85 4.79
C PRO A 79 -9.87 2.88 3.41
N LEU A 80 -10.13 3.94 2.65
CA LEU A 80 -9.62 4.07 1.28
C LEU A 80 -8.10 4.30 1.23
N GLU A 81 -7.49 4.68 2.34
CA GLU A 81 -6.02 4.81 2.47
C GLU A 81 -5.31 3.48 2.20
N LEU A 82 -5.97 2.35 2.42
CA LEU A 82 -5.43 1.02 2.15
C LEU A 82 -5.15 0.77 0.66
N LYS A 83 -5.72 1.56 -0.25
CA LYS A 83 -5.40 1.53 -1.69
C LYS A 83 -3.93 1.81 -2.01
N TYR A 84 -3.20 2.40 -1.07
CA TYR A 84 -1.76 2.65 -1.22
C TYR A 84 -0.87 1.45 -0.87
N LEU A 85 -1.42 0.37 -0.30
CA LEU A 85 -0.64 -0.86 -0.04
C LEU A 85 0.01 -1.43 -1.32
N PRO A 86 -0.68 -1.57 -2.47
CA PRO A 86 -0.06 -2.05 -3.70
C PRO A 86 1.07 -1.15 -4.23
N VAL A 87 1.08 0.14 -3.89
CA VAL A 87 2.20 1.04 -4.21
C VAL A 87 3.46 0.60 -3.47
N ILE A 88 3.33 0.26 -2.19
CA ILE A 88 4.43 -0.17 -1.32
C ILE A 88 4.85 -1.61 -1.66
N GLU A 89 3.87 -2.49 -1.88
CA GLU A 89 4.09 -3.92 -2.09
C GLU A 89 4.74 -4.25 -3.45
N SER A 90 4.28 -3.59 -4.51
CA SER A 90 4.67 -3.96 -5.88
C SER A 90 5.05 -2.77 -6.78
N ALA A 91 5.02 -1.53 -6.28
CA ALA A 91 5.09 -0.32 -7.10
C ALA A 91 4.04 -0.33 -8.24
N LEU A 92 2.85 -0.88 -7.98
CA LEU A 92 1.74 -1.07 -8.93
C LEU A 92 2.10 -1.99 -10.12
N ASN A 93 3.01 -2.95 -9.92
CA ASN A 93 3.36 -3.95 -10.94
C ASN A 93 2.53 -5.23 -10.75
N PRO A 94 1.56 -5.55 -11.65
CA PRO A 94 0.71 -6.73 -11.51
C PRO A 94 1.47 -8.06 -11.71
N THR A 95 2.65 -8.01 -12.30
CA THR A 95 3.49 -9.20 -12.54
C THR A 95 4.62 -9.39 -11.54
N ALA A 96 4.69 -8.52 -10.51
CA ALA A 96 5.74 -8.58 -9.51
C ALA A 96 5.75 -9.93 -8.78
N VAL A 97 6.95 -10.48 -8.57
CA VAL A 97 7.17 -11.70 -7.78
C VAL A 97 8.34 -11.46 -6.83
N SER A 98 8.12 -11.64 -5.54
CA SER A 98 9.17 -11.52 -4.53
C SER A 98 10.04 -12.78 -4.46
N ARG A 99 11.17 -12.69 -3.75
CA ARG A 99 12.06 -13.85 -3.54
C ARG A 99 11.38 -15.02 -2.81
N VAL A 100 10.37 -14.74 -2.01
CA VAL A 100 9.60 -15.73 -1.25
C VAL A 100 8.32 -16.17 -1.96
N GLY A 101 8.09 -15.71 -3.20
CA GLY A 101 6.97 -16.13 -4.04
C GLY A 101 5.67 -15.34 -3.81
N ALA A 102 5.71 -14.22 -3.07
CA ALA A 102 4.59 -13.29 -3.06
C ALA A 102 4.40 -12.66 -4.44
N THR A 103 3.16 -12.60 -4.94
CA THR A 103 2.88 -12.32 -6.36
C THR A 103 1.77 -11.26 -6.51
N GLY A 104 1.92 -10.43 -7.55
CA GLY A 104 0.92 -9.48 -8.03
C GLY A 104 0.92 -8.14 -7.30
N LEU A 105 -0.08 -7.31 -7.59
CA LEU A 105 -0.25 -5.97 -7.04
C LEU A 105 -0.23 -5.97 -5.50
N TRP A 106 -0.93 -6.92 -4.90
CA TRP A 106 -1.13 -7.06 -3.46
C TRP A 106 -0.13 -8.02 -2.79
N GLN A 107 0.84 -8.55 -3.54
CA GLN A 107 1.89 -9.46 -3.07
C GLN A 107 1.37 -10.64 -2.23
N PHE A 108 0.33 -11.31 -2.73
CA PHE A 108 -0.19 -12.50 -2.07
C PHE A 108 0.80 -13.66 -2.06
N MET A 109 1.02 -14.23 -0.88
CA MET A 109 1.60 -15.57 -0.77
C MET A 109 0.63 -16.61 -1.31
N LEU A 110 1.14 -17.70 -1.87
CA LEU A 110 0.33 -18.74 -2.50
C LEU A 110 -0.78 -19.27 -1.57
N ALA A 111 -0.42 -19.62 -0.34
CA ALA A 111 -1.38 -20.17 0.63
C ALA A 111 -2.48 -19.15 1.00
N THR A 112 -2.09 -17.88 1.20
CA THR A 112 -3.02 -16.81 1.54
C THR A 112 -3.94 -16.51 0.36
N GLY A 113 -3.40 -16.40 -0.86
CA GLY A 113 -4.22 -16.18 -2.06
C GLY A 113 -5.28 -17.27 -2.24
N LYS A 114 -4.90 -18.53 -2.15
CA LYS A 114 -5.86 -19.66 -2.22
C LYS A 114 -6.91 -19.63 -1.11
N ARG A 115 -6.52 -19.27 0.11
CA ARG A 115 -7.46 -19.14 1.25
C ARG A 115 -8.52 -18.09 1.00
N TYR A 116 -8.19 -17.01 0.28
CA TYR A 116 -9.11 -15.94 -0.09
C TYR A 116 -9.71 -16.08 -1.48
N GLY A 117 -9.71 -17.31 -2.01
CA GLY A 117 -10.46 -17.71 -3.21
C GLY A 117 -9.76 -17.46 -4.54
N LEU A 118 -8.46 -17.10 -4.54
CA LEU A 118 -7.72 -16.93 -5.78
C LEU A 118 -7.29 -18.29 -6.34
N GLU A 119 -7.63 -18.54 -7.62
CA GLU A 119 -7.18 -19.71 -8.34
C GLU A 119 -5.70 -19.57 -8.72
N VAL A 120 -4.89 -20.55 -8.33
CA VAL A 120 -3.49 -20.62 -8.71
C VAL A 120 -3.15 -22.06 -9.08
N ASN A 121 -2.86 -22.25 -10.35
CA ASN A 121 -2.46 -23.53 -10.94
C ASN A 121 -1.38 -23.31 -12.01
N THR A 122 -1.09 -24.32 -12.84
CA THR A 122 -0.05 -24.23 -13.89
C THR A 122 -0.42 -23.31 -15.06
N LEU A 123 -1.69 -22.99 -15.24
CA LEU A 123 -2.19 -22.19 -16.37
C LEU A 123 -2.63 -20.79 -15.94
N VAL A 124 -3.09 -20.63 -14.70
CA VAL A 124 -3.70 -19.40 -14.17
C VAL A 124 -3.08 -19.05 -12.82
N ASP A 125 -2.80 -17.78 -12.64
CA ASP A 125 -2.42 -17.21 -11.34
C ASP A 125 -3.20 -15.91 -11.09
N GLU A 126 -4.37 -16.03 -10.44
CA GLU A 126 -5.28 -14.92 -10.18
C GLU A 126 -4.74 -13.90 -9.16
N ARG A 127 -3.61 -14.17 -8.51
CA ARG A 127 -2.90 -13.14 -7.73
C ARG A 127 -2.41 -11.99 -8.60
N ARG A 128 -2.33 -12.20 -9.92
CA ARG A 128 -1.96 -11.20 -10.93
C ARG A 128 -3.18 -10.49 -11.55
N ASP A 129 -4.37 -10.99 -11.31
CA ASP A 129 -5.61 -10.35 -11.75
C ASP A 129 -5.91 -9.13 -10.85
N PRO A 130 -5.95 -7.90 -11.39
CA PRO A 130 -6.14 -6.71 -10.57
C PRO A 130 -7.46 -6.69 -9.81
N ILE A 131 -8.53 -7.18 -10.42
CA ILE A 131 -9.87 -7.15 -9.82
C ILE A 131 -9.97 -8.24 -8.73
N LYS A 132 -9.73 -9.50 -9.11
CA LYS A 132 -9.83 -10.64 -8.18
C LYS A 132 -8.91 -10.49 -6.97
N ALA A 133 -7.64 -10.09 -7.21
CA ALA A 133 -6.69 -9.87 -6.15
C ALA A 133 -7.10 -8.72 -5.22
N SER A 134 -7.74 -7.65 -5.73
CA SER A 134 -8.21 -6.53 -4.89
C SER A 134 -9.35 -6.94 -3.97
N TYR A 135 -10.32 -7.68 -4.46
CA TYR A 135 -11.40 -8.20 -3.61
C TYR A 135 -10.89 -9.21 -2.58
N ALA A 136 -9.96 -10.08 -2.96
CA ALA A 136 -9.31 -11.00 -2.02
C ALA A 136 -8.52 -10.25 -0.94
N ALA A 137 -7.82 -9.17 -1.31
CA ALA A 137 -7.07 -8.34 -0.38
C ALA A 137 -7.98 -7.57 0.59
N ALA A 138 -9.08 -6.99 0.09
CA ALA A 138 -10.07 -6.32 0.92
C ALA A 138 -10.69 -7.29 1.94
N ASN A 139 -11.03 -8.51 1.52
CA ASN A 139 -11.53 -9.55 2.43
C ASN A 139 -10.48 -9.91 3.49
N TYR A 140 -9.22 -10.12 3.09
CA TYR A 140 -8.12 -10.42 4.03
C TYR A 140 -7.90 -9.29 5.03
N LEU A 141 -7.87 -8.03 4.59
CA LEU A 141 -7.73 -6.85 5.45
C LEU A 141 -8.90 -6.73 6.43
N SER A 142 -10.13 -7.01 5.99
CA SER A 142 -11.30 -7.06 6.86
C SER A 142 -11.15 -8.10 7.97
N ASP A 143 -10.67 -9.30 7.63
CA ASP A 143 -10.46 -10.35 8.63
C ASP A 143 -9.32 -10.00 9.60
N LEU A 144 -8.24 -9.39 9.13
CA LEU A 144 -7.19 -8.89 10.01
C LEU A 144 -7.72 -7.81 10.97
N TYR A 145 -8.59 -6.92 10.50
CA TYR A 145 -9.18 -5.89 11.36
C TYR A 145 -10.09 -6.48 12.44
N LYS A 146 -10.85 -7.54 12.14
CA LYS A 146 -11.65 -8.27 13.14
C LYS A 146 -10.78 -8.84 14.26
N VAL A 147 -9.52 -9.21 13.93
CA VAL A 147 -8.57 -9.78 14.92
C VAL A 147 -7.89 -8.69 15.74
N PHE A 148 -7.40 -7.64 15.10
CA PHE A 148 -6.52 -6.66 15.74
C PHE A 148 -7.23 -5.38 16.19
N GLY A 149 -8.31 -4.96 15.52
CA GLY A 149 -9.10 -3.76 15.83
C GLY A 149 -8.36 -2.43 15.66
N ASP A 150 -7.17 -2.47 15.08
CA ASP A 150 -6.30 -1.31 14.86
C ASP A 150 -5.65 -1.39 13.48
N TRP A 151 -5.71 -0.31 12.69
CA TRP A 151 -5.23 -0.32 11.31
C TRP A 151 -3.71 -0.39 11.19
N ASN A 152 -2.96 0.17 12.14
CA ASN A 152 -1.50 0.06 12.11
C ASN A 152 -1.06 -1.39 12.34
N LEU A 153 -1.72 -2.09 13.26
CA LEU A 153 -1.52 -3.52 13.48
C LEU A 153 -1.96 -4.36 12.28
N VAL A 154 -3.05 -4.00 11.62
CA VAL A 154 -3.51 -4.66 10.38
C VAL A 154 -2.47 -4.54 9.27
N ILE A 155 -1.96 -3.34 9.01
CA ILE A 155 -0.93 -3.11 8.00
C ILE A 155 0.36 -3.88 8.35
N ALA A 156 0.75 -3.87 9.62
CA ALA A 156 1.90 -4.66 10.08
C ALA A 156 1.67 -6.17 9.92
N ALA A 157 0.46 -6.67 10.25
CA ALA A 157 0.09 -8.08 10.09
C ALA A 157 -0.01 -8.51 8.62
N TYR A 158 -0.46 -7.62 7.74
CA TYR A 158 -0.45 -7.86 6.30
C TYR A 158 0.98 -8.11 5.79
N ASN A 159 1.93 -7.29 6.24
CA ASN A 159 3.35 -7.36 5.84
C ASN A 159 4.10 -8.58 6.40
N CYS A 160 4.01 -8.84 7.70
CA CYS A 160 4.82 -9.87 8.36
C CYS A 160 4.05 -11.12 8.78
N GLY A 161 2.75 -11.13 8.54
CA GLY A 161 1.83 -12.19 8.95
C GLY A 161 1.27 -12.00 10.36
N PRO A 162 -0.01 -12.39 10.58
CA PRO A 162 -0.72 -12.18 11.85
C PRO A 162 -0.06 -12.88 13.03
N ASP A 163 0.56 -14.04 12.82
CA ASP A 163 1.24 -14.78 13.90
C ASP A 163 2.43 -14.02 14.48
N GLN A 164 3.15 -13.24 13.66
CA GLN A 164 4.27 -12.44 14.14
C GLN A 164 3.78 -11.27 15.00
N ILE A 165 2.68 -10.63 14.60
CA ILE A 165 2.07 -9.57 15.40
C ILE A 165 1.54 -10.11 16.72
N ASN A 166 0.84 -11.25 16.73
CA ASN A 166 0.39 -11.90 17.95
C ASN A 166 1.55 -12.22 18.90
N LYS A 167 2.68 -12.71 18.37
CA LYS A 167 3.88 -12.95 19.18
C LYS A 167 4.46 -11.64 19.74
N ALA A 168 4.47 -10.55 18.96
CA ALA A 168 4.95 -9.26 19.41
C ALA A 168 4.06 -8.69 20.54
N ILE A 169 2.73 -8.71 20.37
CA ILE A 169 1.76 -8.29 21.39
C ILE A 169 1.93 -9.12 22.67
N HIS A 170 2.11 -10.43 22.55
CA HIS A 170 2.33 -11.29 23.70
C HIS A 170 3.64 -10.94 24.45
N ARG A 171 4.73 -10.66 23.71
CA ARG A 171 6.02 -10.25 24.30
C ARG A 171 5.96 -8.89 24.98
N SER A 172 5.18 -7.95 24.44
CA SER A 172 4.95 -6.63 25.04
C SER A 172 3.97 -6.64 26.22
N LYS A 173 3.59 -7.83 26.73
CA LYS A 173 2.60 -8.03 27.81
C LYS A 173 1.24 -7.41 27.52
N GLY A 174 0.86 -7.38 26.25
CA GLY A 174 -0.43 -6.89 25.79
C GLY A 174 -0.43 -5.39 25.40
N SER A 175 0.70 -4.69 25.46
CA SER A 175 0.81 -3.38 24.83
C SER A 175 0.66 -3.54 23.31
N LYS A 176 -0.13 -2.66 22.71
CA LYS A 176 -0.34 -2.59 21.24
C LYS A 176 0.43 -1.43 20.60
N ASP A 177 1.21 -0.69 21.40
CA ASP A 177 2.04 0.43 20.98
C ASP A 177 3.42 0.00 20.48
#